data_4ed5d5d8e183bdc4a1fdaeaf04ee43fc
#
_entry.id   4ed5d5d8e183bdc4a1fdaeaf04ee43fc
#
_cell.length_a   1.000
_cell.length_b   1.000
_cell.length_c   1.000
_cell.angle_alpha   90.00
_cell.angle_beta   90.00
_cell.angle_gamma   90.00
#
_symmetry.space_group_name_H-M   'P 1'
#
loop_
_entity.id
_entity.type
_entity.pdbx_description
1 polymer ?
#
loop_
_entity_poly.entity_id
_entity_poly.type
_entity_poly.pdbx_seq_one_letter_code
_entity_poly.pdbx_strand_id
1 'polypeptide(L)'
;MVDMIEIALGIVAFTLIVNMMIFVILFARTRLVSTGDVTVEINGDPEKTITVPAGGKLLQTLAEQDLFLSSACGGGGTCAQCRCQVFDGGGSILATEEAHFNNREKKDFWLSLIHI
;
A
#
# COMPACT_ATOMS: atom_id res chain seq x y z
N MET A 1 -29.71 -40.05 -1.27
CA MET A 1 -28.28 -40.28 -0.97
C MET A 1 -27.52 -39.47 -1.97
N VAL A 2 -26.64 -38.58 -1.47
CA VAL A 2 -25.76 -37.85 -2.37
C VAL A 2 -24.66 -38.80 -2.81
N ASP A 3 -24.56 -39.01 -4.12
CA ASP A 3 -23.58 -39.95 -4.65
C ASP A 3 -22.14 -39.41 -4.44
N MET A 4 -21.22 -40.30 -4.11
CA MET A 4 -19.80 -39.96 -3.94
C MET A 4 -19.24 -39.20 -5.14
N ILE A 5 -19.77 -39.42 -6.32
CA ILE A 5 -19.39 -38.72 -7.55
C ILE A 5 -19.82 -37.26 -7.52
N GLU A 6 -21.03 -36.97 -7.02
CA GLU A 6 -21.52 -35.58 -6.89
C GLU A 6 -20.68 -34.77 -5.89
N ILE A 7 -20.32 -35.39 -4.77
CA ILE A 7 -19.44 -34.78 -3.77
C ILE A 7 -18.05 -34.51 -4.37
N ALA A 8 -17.48 -35.48 -5.06
CA ALA A 8 -16.17 -35.34 -5.72
C ALA A 8 -16.20 -34.23 -6.78
N LEU A 9 -17.25 -34.20 -7.62
CA LEU A 9 -17.44 -33.13 -8.61
C LEU A 9 -17.58 -31.76 -7.97
N GLY A 10 -18.30 -31.64 -6.86
CA GLY A 10 -18.43 -30.39 -6.10
C GLY A 10 -17.10 -29.90 -5.54
N ILE A 11 -16.31 -30.80 -4.96
CA ILE A 11 -14.97 -30.47 -4.44
C ILE A 11 -14.06 -30.00 -5.57
N VAL A 12 -14.03 -30.70 -6.68
CA VAL A 12 -13.21 -30.34 -7.84
C VAL A 12 -13.63 -28.96 -8.39
N ALA A 13 -14.92 -28.75 -8.60
CA ALA A 13 -15.46 -27.50 -9.10
C ALA A 13 -15.11 -26.32 -8.16
N PHE A 14 -15.30 -26.48 -6.85
CA PHE A 14 -14.96 -25.48 -5.85
C PHE A 14 -13.46 -25.15 -5.87
N THR A 15 -12.61 -26.17 -5.89
CA THR A 15 -11.16 -26.02 -5.93
C THR A 15 -10.72 -25.27 -7.20
N LEU A 16 -11.30 -25.58 -8.35
CA LEU A 16 -11.00 -24.89 -9.60
C LEU A 16 -11.41 -23.41 -9.56
N ILE A 17 -12.59 -23.11 -9.01
CA ILE A 17 -13.05 -21.71 -8.88
C ILE A 17 -12.11 -20.92 -7.96
N VAL A 18 -11.74 -21.47 -6.81
CA VAL A 18 -10.82 -20.80 -5.87
C VAL A 18 -9.46 -20.58 -6.52
N ASN A 19 -8.88 -21.58 -7.18
CA ASN A 19 -7.61 -21.42 -7.88
C ASN A 19 -7.68 -20.39 -9.01
N MET A 20 -8.78 -20.37 -9.76
CA MET A 20 -9.00 -19.37 -10.81
C MET A 20 -9.06 -17.96 -10.22
N MET A 21 -9.75 -17.76 -9.11
CA MET A 21 -9.81 -16.47 -8.43
C MET A 21 -8.42 -16.02 -7.94
N ILE A 22 -7.66 -16.93 -7.32
CA ILE A 22 -6.28 -16.64 -6.89
C ILE A 22 -5.42 -16.22 -8.08
N PHE A 23 -5.51 -16.96 -9.19
CA PHE A 23 -4.77 -16.63 -10.40
C PHE A 23 -5.13 -15.25 -10.95
N VAL A 24 -6.42 -14.91 -11.01
CA VAL A 24 -6.89 -13.59 -11.46
C VAL A 24 -6.36 -12.47 -10.56
N ILE A 25 -6.39 -12.67 -9.23
CA ILE A 25 -5.88 -11.68 -8.27
C ILE A 25 -4.37 -11.48 -8.44
N LEU A 26 -3.60 -12.57 -8.53
CA LEU A 26 -2.16 -12.49 -8.73
C LEU A 26 -1.81 -11.84 -10.08
N PHE A 27 -2.53 -12.19 -11.13
CA PHE A 27 -2.35 -11.58 -12.45
C PHE A 27 -2.69 -10.09 -12.44
N ALA A 28 -3.80 -9.71 -11.84
CA ALA A 28 -4.17 -8.31 -11.68
C ALA A 28 -3.11 -7.54 -10.87
N ARG A 29 -2.60 -8.13 -9.79
CA ARG A 29 -1.52 -7.54 -8.99
C ARG A 29 -0.27 -7.26 -9.83
N THR A 30 0.17 -8.20 -10.65
CA THR A 30 1.37 -8.01 -11.50
C THR A 30 1.19 -6.95 -12.58
N ARG A 31 -0.05 -6.63 -12.94
CA ARG A 31 -0.35 -5.61 -13.96
C ARG A 31 -0.67 -4.23 -13.40
N LEU A 32 -1.24 -4.18 -12.19
CA LEU A 32 -1.74 -2.95 -11.58
C LEU A 32 -0.78 -2.36 -10.55
N VAL A 33 0.02 -3.19 -9.89
CA VAL A 33 0.99 -2.71 -8.90
C VAL A 33 2.29 -2.39 -9.62
N SER A 34 2.77 -1.17 -9.45
CA SER A 34 4.08 -0.75 -9.94
C SER A 34 5.16 -1.64 -9.31
N THR A 35 5.93 -2.30 -10.15
CA THR A 35 7.07 -3.12 -9.73
C THR A 35 8.35 -2.39 -10.11
N GLY A 36 9.14 -2.05 -9.13
CA GLY A 36 10.42 -1.37 -9.31
C GLY A 36 10.92 -0.88 -7.97
N ASP A 37 12.15 -0.44 -7.93
CA ASP A 37 12.71 0.18 -6.74
C ASP A 37 12.50 1.69 -6.79
N VAL A 38 12.13 2.26 -5.67
CA VAL A 38 11.95 3.69 -5.48
C VAL A 38 12.99 4.18 -4.48
N THR A 39 13.67 5.25 -4.83
CA THR A 39 14.62 5.91 -3.93
C THR A 39 13.89 7.00 -3.15
N VAL A 40 13.93 6.91 -1.84
CA VAL A 40 13.35 7.89 -0.92
C VAL A 40 14.47 8.65 -0.24
N GLU A 41 14.58 9.94 -0.54
CA GLU A 41 15.53 10.86 0.08
C GLU A 41 14.86 11.56 1.27
N ILE A 42 15.48 11.49 2.45
CA ILE A 42 14.90 12.02 3.68
C ILE A 42 15.63 13.28 4.09
N ASN A 43 14.89 14.40 4.15
CA ASN A 43 15.41 15.73 4.57
C ASN A 43 16.60 16.24 3.77
N GLY A 44 16.81 15.78 2.52
CA GLY A 44 17.95 16.17 1.71
C GLY A 44 19.28 15.60 2.21
N ASP A 45 19.24 14.55 3.00
CA ASP A 45 20.42 13.91 3.57
C ASP A 45 20.79 12.67 2.74
N PRO A 46 21.90 12.70 1.99
CA PRO A 46 22.28 11.56 1.16
C PRO A 46 22.62 10.30 1.96
N GLU A 47 22.98 10.42 3.25
CA GLU A 47 23.24 9.28 4.12
C GLU A 47 21.95 8.57 4.56
N LYS A 48 20.79 9.26 4.46
CA LYS A 48 19.47 8.73 4.79
C LYS A 48 18.65 8.41 3.56
N THR A 49 19.29 8.27 2.42
CA THR A 49 18.63 7.84 1.19
C THR A 49 18.44 6.33 1.21
N ILE A 50 17.18 5.90 1.10
CA ILE A 50 16.81 4.49 1.11
C ILE A 50 16.25 4.07 -0.25
N THR A 51 16.59 2.87 -0.69
CA THR A 51 16.01 2.27 -1.90
C THR A 51 15.13 1.09 -1.50
N VAL A 52 13.86 1.17 -1.84
CA VAL A 52 12.84 0.22 -1.41
C VAL A 52 11.93 -0.18 -2.57
N PRO A 53 11.35 -1.38 -2.55
CA PRO A 53 10.42 -1.80 -3.58
C PRO A 53 9.14 -0.93 -3.54
N ALA A 54 8.69 -0.51 -4.72
CA ALA A 54 7.44 0.23 -4.87
C ALA A 54 6.20 -0.59 -4.46
N GLY A 55 5.13 0.07 -4.07
CA GLY A 55 3.83 -0.55 -3.77
C GLY A 55 3.56 -0.82 -2.29
N GLY A 56 4.50 -0.47 -1.40
CA GLY A 56 4.30 -0.46 0.05
C GLY A 56 3.76 0.87 0.57
N LYS A 57 3.31 0.91 1.82
CA LYS A 57 3.01 2.17 2.51
C LYS A 57 4.29 2.81 3.02
N LEU A 58 4.42 4.12 2.85
CA LEU A 58 5.60 4.87 3.28
C LEU A 58 5.87 4.70 4.79
N LEU A 59 4.83 4.63 5.63
CA LEU A 59 4.94 4.38 7.06
C LEU A 59 5.69 3.08 7.39
N GLN A 60 5.34 1.99 6.71
CA GLN A 60 5.99 0.69 6.92
C GLN A 60 7.42 0.70 6.39
N THR A 61 7.62 1.26 5.23
CA THR A 61 8.94 1.42 4.61
C THR A 61 9.92 2.17 5.50
N LEU A 62 9.49 3.27 6.13
CA LEU A 62 10.31 4.01 7.07
C LEU A 62 10.57 3.24 8.37
N ALA A 63 9.58 2.51 8.88
CA ALA A 63 9.73 1.68 10.07
C ALA A 63 10.76 0.54 9.88
N GLU A 64 10.84 -0.04 8.67
CA GLU A 64 11.84 -1.04 8.31
C GLU A 64 13.28 -0.48 8.29
N GLN A 65 13.42 0.84 8.26
CA GLN A 65 14.68 1.58 8.34
C GLN A 65 14.91 2.23 9.70
N ASP A 66 14.27 1.72 10.75
CA ASP A 66 14.34 2.24 12.13
C ASP A 66 13.86 3.70 12.29
N LEU A 67 13.11 4.21 11.32
CA LEU A 67 12.51 5.55 11.35
C LEU A 67 11.04 5.45 11.77
N PHE A 68 10.82 5.53 13.07
CA PHE A 68 9.49 5.42 13.64
C PHE A 68 8.79 6.77 13.75
N LEU A 69 7.64 6.89 13.10
CA LEU A 69 6.77 8.07 13.21
C LEU A 69 5.50 7.73 14.01
N SER A 70 5.00 8.73 14.72
CA SER A 70 3.79 8.59 15.53
C SER A 70 2.60 8.22 14.64
N SER A 71 2.00 7.07 14.91
CA SER A 71 0.81 6.58 14.20
C SER A 71 -0.06 5.76 15.13
N ALA A 72 -1.02 6.39 15.79
CA ALA A 72 -1.92 5.72 16.71
C ALA A 72 -2.80 4.64 16.04
N CYS A 73 -3.09 4.79 14.75
CA CYS A 73 -3.89 3.82 13.99
C CYS A 73 -3.05 2.73 13.29
N GLY A 74 -1.71 2.72 13.44
CA GLY A 74 -0.83 1.75 12.79
C GLY A 74 -0.91 1.75 11.25
N GLY A 75 -1.18 2.89 10.63
CA GLY A 75 -1.33 3.01 9.18
C GLY A 75 -2.74 2.70 8.67
N GLY A 76 -3.75 2.70 9.55
CA GLY A 76 -5.16 2.52 9.17
C GLY A 76 -5.82 3.76 8.54
N GLY A 77 -5.13 4.91 8.51
CA GLY A 77 -5.63 6.13 7.85
C GLY A 77 -6.69 6.91 8.62
N THR A 78 -6.84 6.68 9.93
CA THR A 78 -7.92 7.28 10.73
C THR A 78 -7.47 8.34 11.71
N CYS A 79 -6.22 8.34 12.17
CA CYS A 79 -5.75 9.25 13.22
C CYS A 79 -5.14 10.57 12.71
N ALA A 80 -4.80 10.66 11.44
CA ALA A 80 -4.16 11.80 10.79
C ALA A 80 -2.85 12.30 11.46
N GLN A 81 -2.17 11.45 12.23
CA GLN A 81 -0.96 11.83 12.97
C GLN A 81 0.31 11.70 12.13
N CYS A 82 0.37 10.67 11.28
CA CYS A 82 1.54 10.38 10.45
C CYS A 82 1.56 11.28 9.20
N ARG A 83 2.06 12.50 9.33
CA ARG A 83 2.11 13.50 8.25
C ARG A 83 3.55 13.75 7.79
N CYS A 84 3.74 13.91 6.51
CA CYS A 84 5.01 14.29 5.92
C CYS A 84 4.80 15.24 4.73
N GLN A 85 5.84 15.96 4.35
CA GLN A 85 5.87 16.71 3.10
C GLN A 85 6.67 15.91 2.08
N VAL A 86 6.06 15.66 0.92
CA VAL A 86 6.72 14.98 -0.20
C VAL A 86 6.85 15.97 -1.34
N PHE A 87 8.06 16.45 -1.56
CA PHE A 87 8.33 17.51 -2.54
C PHE A 87 8.37 17.00 -3.97
N ASP A 88 8.76 15.74 -4.16
CA ASP A 88 8.85 15.13 -5.49
C ASP A 88 8.45 13.65 -5.44
N GLY A 89 7.84 13.16 -6.50
CA GLY A 89 7.47 11.75 -6.66
C GLY A 89 6.25 11.28 -5.87
N GLY A 90 5.63 12.12 -5.02
CA GLY A 90 4.47 11.73 -4.20
C GLY A 90 3.16 11.56 -4.98
N GLY A 91 3.08 12.09 -6.20
CA GLY A 91 1.85 12.02 -6.98
C GLY A 91 0.69 12.83 -6.38
N SER A 92 -0.52 12.42 -6.68
CA SER A 92 -1.74 13.06 -6.16
C SER A 92 -2.15 12.48 -4.81
N ILE A 93 -2.72 13.32 -3.94
CA ILE A 93 -3.28 12.88 -2.66
C ILE A 93 -4.34 11.78 -2.86
N LEU A 94 -4.30 10.75 -2.03
CA LEU A 94 -5.27 9.66 -2.10
C LEU A 94 -6.61 10.07 -1.49
N ALA A 95 -7.71 9.52 -2.00
CA ALA A 95 -9.05 9.80 -1.49
C ALA A 95 -9.20 9.48 0.02
N THR A 96 -8.44 8.51 0.53
CA THR A 96 -8.39 8.13 1.94
C THR A 96 -7.68 9.16 2.82
N GLU A 97 -6.81 9.97 2.24
CA GLU A 97 -6.05 11.01 2.94
C GLU A 97 -6.71 12.38 2.85
N GLU A 98 -7.47 12.59 1.80
CA GLU A 98 -8.00 13.90 1.43
C GLU A 98 -8.79 14.59 2.54
N ALA A 99 -9.52 13.81 3.34
CA ALA A 99 -10.33 14.30 4.46
C ALA A 99 -9.49 14.84 5.63
N HIS A 100 -8.20 14.49 5.70
CA HIS A 100 -7.31 14.85 6.81
C HIS A 100 -6.49 16.12 6.55
N PHE A 101 -6.56 16.67 5.34
CA PHE A 101 -5.78 17.84 4.93
C PHE A 101 -6.68 18.97 4.46
N ASN A 102 -6.36 20.18 4.90
CA ASN A 102 -7.01 21.38 4.38
C ASN A 102 -6.44 21.79 3.00
N ASN A 103 -7.11 22.71 2.32
CA ASN A 103 -6.70 23.13 0.97
C ASN A 103 -5.32 23.80 0.91
N ARG A 104 -4.81 24.32 2.03
CA ARG A 104 -3.48 24.92 2.11
C ARG A 104 -2.43 23.81 2.20
N GLU A 105 -2.64 22.85 3.10
CA GLU A 105 -1.74 21.69 3.28
C GLU A 105 -1.63 20.86 1.99
N LYS A 106 -2.71 20.68 1.25
CA LYS A 106 -2.71 20.01 -0.06
C LYS A 106 -1.83 20.72 -1.08
N LYS A 107 -1.78 22.07 -1.05
CA LYS A 107 -0.91 22.87 -1.92
C LYS A 107 0.56 22.83 -1.49
N ASP A 108 0.80 22.64 -0.19
CA ASP A 108 2.12 22.59 0.40
C ASP A 108 2.72 21.16 0.40
N PHE A 109 2.18 20.26 -0.44
CA PHE A 109 2.66 18.88 -0.62
C PHE A 109 2.62 18.00 0.64
N TRP A 110 1.69 18.27 1.55
CA TRP A 110 1.46 17.41 2.70
C TRP A 110 0.71 16.15 2.31
N LEU A 111 1.25 15.00 2.69
CA LEU A 111 0.67 13.68 2.52
C LEU A 111 0.68 12.90 3.84
N SER A 112 -0.16 11.88 3.93
CA SER A 112 -0.11 10.92 5.03
C SER A 112 0.88 9.81 4.71
N LEU A 113 1.55 9.25 5.72
CA LEU A 113 2.47 8.12 5.53
C LEU A 113 1.77 6.80 5.15
N ILE A 114 0.44 6.78 5.06
CA ILE A 114 -0.29 5.67 4.44
C ILE A 114 -0.24 5.71 2.91
N HIS A 115 0.32 6.80 2.35
CA HIS A 115 0.53 6.96 0.92
C HIS A 115 1.43 5.85 0.37
N ILE A 116 1.10 5.40 -0.82
CA ILE A 116 1.76 4.28 -1.49
C ILE A 116 2.66 4.78 -2.60
#